data_e860327f679fae9291d0dcc7470fa40c
#
_entry.id   e860327f679fae9291d0dcc7470fa40c
#
_cell.length_a   1.000
_cell.length_b   1.000
_cell.length_c   1.000
_cell.angle_alpha   90.00
_cell.angle_beta   90.00
_cell.angle_gamma   90.00
#
_symmetry.space_group_name_H-M   'P 1'
#
loop_
_entity.id
_entity.type
_entity.pdbx_description
1 polymer ?
#
loop_
_entity_poly.entity_id
_entity_poly.type
_entity_poly.pdbx_seq_one_letter_code
_entity_poly.pdbx_strand_id
1 'polypeptide(L)'
;MSAMHHFDLLHLGLEGAIAAYLLREPEPTLVDPGPFTTFERLREGLTAAGVGPDDLRHVALTHVHHDHAGATGHVVQAYPRATVHVHEDGAPHLADPTRLVASTRRTFGEAHDRLWGEVRPVPPHRMRAWRPGEPGPWRGLRPLPTPGHIAHHLAYLHEPDGTLLAGDAMGIVLGDGAPTHPPTPPPAVDLRAWERTLDEVLAVGPERFGATHFGVHGDVPGRVRQMRERLQDLERRVRAAVAGGD
;
A
#
# COMPACT_ATOMS: atom_id res chain seq x y z
N MET A 1 6.65 -21.10 12.38
CA MET A 1 6.72 -19.62 12.49
C MET A 1 5.80 -19.07 11.43
N SER A 2 5.10 -17.95 11.66
CA SER A 2 4.21 -17.36 10.63
C SER A 2 5.02 -17.00 9.40
N ALA A 3 4.55 -17.38 8.22
CA ALA A 3 5.21 -17.05 6.95
C ALA A 3 5.17 -15.54 6.65
N MET A 4 4.30 -14.80 7.34
CA MET A 4 4.11 -13.36 7.19
C MET A 4 4.34 -12.64 8.52
N HIS A 5 5.10 -11.55 8.48
CA HIS A 5 5.29 -10.60 9.58
C HIS A 5 4.78 -9.24 9.15
N HIS A 6 4.27 -8.44 10.09
CA HIS A 6 4.05 -7.02 9.87
C HIS A 6 4.83 -6.20 10.87
N PHE A 7 5.33 -5.06 10.44
CA PHE A 7 6.09 -4.11 11.23
C PHE A 7 5.27 -2.86 11.45
N ASP A 8 5.11 -2.45 12.70
CA ASP A 8 4.62 -1.11 12.99
C ASP A 8 5.75 -0.10 12.74
N LEU A 9 5.55 0.76 11.77
CA LEU A 9 6.55 1.74 11.37
C LEU A 9 6.60 2.95 12.30
N LEU A 10 5.68 3.06 13.29
CA LEU A 10 5.60 4.15 14.25
C LEU A 10 5.65 5.54 13.59
N HIS A 11 4.90 5.70 12.48
CA HIS A 11 4.88 6.95 11.74
C HIS A 11 4.48 8.13 12.63
N LEU A 12 5.30 9.17 12.67
CA LEU A 12 5.18 10.31 13.60
C LEU A 12 5.16 9.91 15.09
N GLY A 13 5.72 8.74 15.44
CA GLY A 13 5.68 8.19 16.80
C GLY A 13 4.33 7.59 17.20
N LEU A 14 3.40 7.40 16.24
CA LEU A 14 2.08 6.83 16.49
C LEU A 14 2.09 5.32 16.23
N GLU A 15 1.67 4.55 17.23
CA GLU A 15 1.41 3.12 17.08
C GLU A 15 0.18 2.89 16.19
N GLY A 16 0.25 1.84 15.36
CA GLY A 16 -0.88 1.43 14.53
C GLY A 16 -1.23 2.40 13.39
N ALA A 17 -0.29 3.26 12.96
CA ALA A 17 -0.53 4.22 11.89
C ALA A 17 -0.21 3.65 10.50
N ILE A 18 0.97 3.06 10.33
CA ILE A 18 1.43 2.46 9.06
C ILE A 18 2.12 1.13 9.36
N ALA A 19 1.72 0.08 8.65
CA ALA A 19 2.35 -1.24 8.66
C ALA A 19 3.07 -1.51 7.34
N ALA A 20 4.27 -2.10 7.42
CA ALA A 20 4.90 -2.79 6.31
C ALA A 20 4.80 -4.30 6.51
N TYR A 21 4.66 -5.08 5.43
CA TYR A 21 4.51 -6.53 5.52
C TYR A 21 5.71 -7.24 4.92
N LEU A 22 6.24 -8.25 5.63
CA LEU A 22 7.30 -9.13 5.16
C LEU A 22 6.76 -10.54 4.98
N LEU A 23 6.80 -11.03 3.76
CA LEU A 23 6.63 -12.44 3.41
C LEU A 23 8.02 -13.06 3.35
N ARG A 24 8.27 -14.12 4.13
CA ARG A 24 9.61 -14.74 4.19
C ARG A 24 9.82 -15.83 3.15
N GLU A 25 8.78 -16.53 2.81
CA GLU A 25 8.81 -17.68 1.91
C GLU A 25 8.01 -17.44 0.63
N PRO A 26 8.41 -17.99 -0.50
CA PRO A 26 9.67 -18.71 -0.78
C PRO A 26 10.88 -17.77 -0.92
N GLU A 27 10.66 -16.48 -1.13
CA GLU A 27 11.69 -15.45 -1.26
C GLU A 27 11.28 -14.20 -0.44
N PRO A 28 12.18 -13.64 0.39
CA PRO A 28 11.86 -12.49 1.20
C PRO A 28 11.31 -11.33 0.37
N THR A 29 10.05 -11.00 0.63
CA THR A 29 9.28 -9.99 -0.09
C THR A 29 8.72 -8.97 0.88
N LEU A 30 9.09 -7.71 0.71
CA LEU A 30 8.55 -6.58 1.47
C LEU A 30 7.39 -5.96 0.71
N VAL A 31 6.25 -5.76 1.37
CA VAL A 31 5.10 -5.05 0.79
C VAL A 31 4.93 -3.71 1.48
N ASP A 32 4.86 -2.64 0.70
CA ASP A 32 4.75 -1.25 1.12
C ASP A 32 5.78 -0.84 2.20
N PRO A 33 6.98 -0.39 1.80
CA PRO A 33 8.05 -0.03 2.75
C PRO A 33 7.75 1.19 3.62
N GLY A 34 6.66 1.91 3.37
CA GLY A 34 6.31 3.13 4.07
C GLY A 34 7.08 4.38 3.62
N PRO A 35 6.94 5.50 4.35
CA PRO A 35 7.65 6.74 4.08
C PRO A 35 9.12 6.66 4.51
N PHE A 36 9.98 7.52 3.94
CA PHE A 36 11.38 7.56 4.33
C PHE A 36 11.58 7.93 5.81
N THR A 37 10.70 8.74 6.38
CA THR A 37 10.77 9.12 7.80
C THR A 37 10.72 7.92 8.75
N THR A 38 10.27 6.75 8.30
CA THR A 38 10.20 5.51 9.08
C THR A 38 11.23 4.45 8.63
N PHE A 39 12.13 4.79 7.71
CA PHE A 39 13.03 3.82 7.07
C PHE A 39 13.96 3.11 8.05
N GLU A 40 14.50 3.80 9.06
CA GLU A 40 15.34 3.16 10.06
C GLU A 40 14.54 2.14 10.90
N ARG A 41 13.29 2.48 11.25
CA ARG A 41 12.40 1.55 11.96
C ARG A 41 12.10 0.31 11.12
N LEU A 42 11.88 0.47 9.82
CA LEU A 42 11.73 -0.65 8.88
C LEU A 42 12.99 -1.52 8.85
N ARG A 43 14.17 -0.94 8.77
CA ARG A 43 15.46 -1.68 8.77
C ARG A 43 15.66 -2.49 10.04
N GLU A 44 15.37 -1.91 11.20
CA GLU A 44 15.38 -2.62 12.48
C GLU A 44 14.44 -3.83 12.46
N GLY A 45 13.20 -3.66 11.96
CA GLY A 45 12.23 -4.73 11.83
C GLY A 45 12.70 -5.86 10.90
N LEU A 46 13.24 -5.53 9.74
CA LEU A 46 13.80 -6.50 8.79
C LEU A 46 14.98 -7.27 9.41
N THR A 47 15.89 -6.56 10.08
CA THR A 47 17.03 -7.17 10.77
C THR A 47 16.57 -8.11 11.89
N ALA A 48 15.63 -7.69 12.72
CA ALA A 48 15.05 -8.52 13.78
C ALA A 48 14.33 -9.77 13.23
N ALA A 49 13.76 -9.66 12.03
CA ALA A 49 13.19 -10.80 11.30
C ALA A 49 14.25 -11.66 10.58
N GLY A 50 15.56 -11.35 10.70
CA GLY A 50 16.65 -12.09 10.10
C GLY A 50 16.80 -11.86 8.59
N VAL A 51 16.37 -10.68 8.09
CA VAL A 51 16.54 -10.27 6.68
C VAL A 51 17.64 -9.23 6.61
N GLY A 52 18.83 -9.66 6.18
CA GLY A 52 19.99 -8.79 5.96
C GLY A 52 19.97 -8.12 4.58
N PRO A 53 20.98 -7.26 4.29
CA PRO A 53 21.05 -6.52 3.03
C PRO A 53 21.03 -7.39 1.76
N ASP A 54 21.59 -8.59 1.85
CA ASP A 54 21.67 -9.53 0.71
C ASP A 54 20.49 -10.51 0.60
N ASP A 55 19.53 -10.45 1.54
CA ASP A 55 18.45 -11.44 1.61
C ASP A 55 17.19 -10.99 0.93
N LEU A 56 16.82 -9.70 1.02
CA LEU A 56 15.59 -9.17 0.43
C LEU A 56 15.62 -9.31 -1.10
N ARG A 57 14.60 -9.97 -1.66
CA ARG A 57 14.50 -10.25 -3.11
C ARG A 57 13.50 -9.36 -3.81
N HIS A 58 12.40 -9.04 -3.14
CA HIS A 58 11.30 -8.33 -3.75
C HIS A 58 10.79 -7.21 -2.86
N VAL A 59 10.41 -6.09 -3.48
CA VAL A 59 9.56 -5.06 -2.90
C VAL A 59 8.31 -4.98 -3.76
N ALA A 60 7.17 -5.31 -3.22
CA ALA A 60 5.88 -5.24 -3.91
C ALA A 60 5.13 -3.99 -3.42
N LEU A 61 4.79 -3.10 -4.35
CA LEU A 61 4.10 -1.85 -4.01
C LEU A 61 2.64 -1.95 -4.40
N THR A 62 1.76 -1.62 -3.47
CA THR A 62 0.34 -1.50 -3.77
C THR A 62 0.09 -0.30 -4.68
N HIS A 63 0.69 0.83 -4.40
CA HIS A 63 0.67 2.03 -5.22
C HIS A 63 1.83 2.97 -4.84
N VAL A 64 1.89 4.19 -5.43
CA VAL A 64 3.08 5.05 -5.29
C VAL A 64 2.90 6.23 -4.32
N HIS A 65 1.86 6.28 -3.50
CA HIS A 65 1.77 7.30 -2.47
C HIS A 65 2.93 7.19 -1.47
N HIS A 66 3.34 8.29 -0.87
CA HIS A 66 4.58 8.37 -0.08
C HIS A 66 4.53 7.54 1.20
N ASP A 67 3.37 7.37 1.79
CA ASP A 67 3.12 6.52 2.97
C ASP A 67 3.21 5.01 2.68
N HIS A 68 3.21 4.62 1.41
CA HIS A 68 3.44 3.24 0.96
C HIS A 68 4.81 3.07 0.30
N ALA A 69 5.17 3.96 -0.63
CA ALA A 69 6.33 3.80 -1.51
C ALA A 69 7.48 4.78 -1.25
N GLY A 70 7.35 5.73 -0.31
CA GLY A 70 8.31 6.82 -0.12
C GLY A 70 9.74 6.36 0.18
N ALA A 71 9.91 5.27 0.92
CA ALA A 71 11.22 4.71 1.24
C ALA A 71 11.80 3.81 0.13
N THR A 72 11.08 3.51 -0.96
CA THR A 72 11.48 2.48 -1.93
C THR A 72 12.88 2.72 -2.53
N GLY A 73 13.22 3.96 -2.90
CA GLY A 73 14.54 4.29 -3.42
C GLY A 73 15.67 4.03 -2.40
N HIS A 74 15.41 4.25 -1.12
CA HIS A 74 16.35 3.94 -0.04
C HIS A 74 16.46 2.42 0.20
N VAL A 75 15.33 1.70 0.11
CA VAL A 75 15.31 0.24 0.23
C VAL A 75 16.18 -0.40 -0.85
N VAL A 76 16.05 -0.02 -2.13
CA VAL A 76 16.86 -0.64 -3.19
C VAL A 76 18.35 -0.27 -3.11
N GLN A 77 18.71 0.82 -2.44
CA GLN A 77 20.10 1.15 -2.14
C GLN A 77 20.66 0.29 -1.01
N ALA A 78 19.87 0.09 0.06
CA ALA A 78 20.28 -0.69 1.23
C ALA A 78 20.20 -2.22 0.99
N TYR A 79 19.33 -2.65 0.07
CA TYR A 79 19.08 -4.06 -0.28
C TYR A 79 19.35 -4.29 -1.78
N PRO A 80 20.63 -4.48 -2.18
CA PRO A 80 21.04 -4.43 -3.59
C PRO A 80 20.49 -5.56 -4.45
N ARG A 81 19.92 -6.62 -3.85
CA ARG A 81 19.31 -7.74 -4.57
C ARG A 81 17.80 -7.58 -4.76
N ALA A 82 17.17 -6.59 -4.13
CA ALA A 82 15.73 -6.41 -4.23
C ALA A 82 15.31 -5.86 -5.60
N THR A 83 14.27 -6.44 -6.19
CA THR A 83 13.57 -5.94 -7.37
C THR A 83 12.23 -5.35 -6.94
N VAL A 84 11.90 -4.15 -7.41
CA VAL A 84 10.63 -3.47 -7.12
C VAL A 84 9.57 -3.89 -8.13
N HIS A 85 8.42 -4.35 -7.64
CA HIS A 85 7.24 -4.71 -8.42
C HIS A 85 6.17 -3.64 -8.21
N VAL A 86 5.70 -3.05 -9.28
CA VAL A 86 4.75 -1.93 -9.25
C VAL A 86 3.88 -1.96 -10.50
N HIS A 87 2.66 -1.43 -10.43
CA HIS A 87 1.82 -1.24 -11.62
C HIS A 87 2.56 -0.43 -12.69
N GLU A 88 2.34 -0.73 -13.98
CA GLU A 88 3.05 -0.05 -15.07
C GLU A 88 2.87 1.49 -15.06
N ASP A 89 1.69 1.98 -14.69
CA ASP A 89 1.43 3.42 -14.56
C ASP A 89 2.11 4.05 -13.33
N GLY A 90 2.46 3.25 -12.32
CA GLY A 90 3.21 3.71 -11.15
C GLY A 90 4.72 3.79 -11.39
N ALA A 91 5.28 2.94 -12.25
CA ALA A 91 6.71 2.83 -12.49
C ALA A 91 7.39 4.16 -12.92
N PRO A 92 6.83 4.99 -13.82
CA PRO A 92 7.42 6.29 -14.17
C PRO A 92 7.56 7.23 -12.98
N HIS A 93 6.63 7.20 -12.01
CA HIS A 93 6.67 8.04 -10.81
C HIS A 93 7.76 7.61 -9.83
N LEU A 94 8.14 6.34 -9.83
CA LEU A 94 9.28 5.85 -9.03
C LEU A 94 10.61 6.14 -9.73
N ALA A 95 10.65 6.06 -11.07
CA ALA A 95 11.86 6.36 -11.83
C ALA A 95 12.23 7.85 -11.77
N ASP A 96 11.23 8.73 -11.80
CA ASP A 96 11.37 10.17 -11.59
C ASP A 96 10.26 10.68 -10.65
N PRO A 97 10.53 10.79 -9.33
CA PRO A 97 9.53 11.21 -8.36
C PRO A 97 9.28 12.73 -8.33
N THR A 98 9.92 13.52 -9.18
CA THR A 98 9.88 15.00 -9.16
C THR A 98 8.45 15.54 -9.15
N ARG A 99 7.59 15.02 -10.05
CA ARG A 99 6.19 15.48 -10.18
C ARG A 99 5.35 15.05 -8.97
N LEU A 100 5.59 13.85 -8.46
CA LEU A 100 4.88 13.31 -7.29
C LEU A 100 5.24 14.12 -6.04
N VAL A 101 6.54 14.37 -5.80
CA VAL A 101 7.04 15.21 -4.70
C VAL A 101 6.50 16.64 -4.81
N ALA A 102 6.50 17.23 -6.00
CA ALA A 102 5.94 18.57 -6.20
C ALA A 102 4.44 18.63 -5.90
N SER A 103 3.69 17.57 -6.23
CA SER A 103 2.26 17.48 -5.93
C SER A 103 2.00 17.38 -4.43
N THR A 104 2.71 16.49 -3.73
CA THR A 104 2.55 16.31 -2.29
C THR A 104 3.03 17.53 -1.49
N ARG A 105 4.08 18.23 -1.94
CA ARG A 105 4.48 19.52 -1.34
C ARG A 105 3.40 20.59 -1.48
N ARG A 106 2.66 20.64 -2.59
CA ARG A 106 1.51 21.56 -2.72
C ARG A 106 0.38 21.20 -1.76
N THR A 107 0.16 19.92 -1.53
CA THR A 107 -0.92 19.43 -0.65
C THR A 107 -0.59 19.61 0.83
N PHE A 108 0.62 19.26 1.24
CA PHE A 108 1.01 19.19 2.64
C PHE A 108 1.86 20.40 3.12
N GLY A 109 2.30 21.27 2.19
CA GLY A 109 3.09 22.46 2.51
C GLY A 109 4.33 22.14 3.33
N GLU A 110 4.55 22.90 4.40
CA GLU A 110 5.69 22.74 5.32
C GLU A 110 5.71 21.38 6.06
N ALA A 111 4.57 20.72 6.18
CA ALA A 111 4.50 19.42 6.83
C ALA A 111 5.10 18.28 5.95
N HIS A 112 5.29 18.50 4.64
CA HIS A 112 5.72 17.48 3.70
C HIS A 112 6.96 16.70 4.18
N ASP A 113 8.05 17.42 4.53
CA ASP A 113 9.31 16.77 4.89
C ASP A 113 9.21 16.02 6.22
N ARG A 114 8.43 16.53 7.16
CA ARG A 114 8.14 15.85 8.44
C ARG A 114 7.30 14.58 8.23
N LEU A 115 6.36 14.61 7.30
CA LEU A 115 5.48 13.46 7.01
C LEU A 115 6.23 12.38 6.22
N TRP A 116 6.89 12.74 5.12
CA TRP A 116 7.34 11.80 4.12
C TRP A 116 8.86 11.71 3.99
N GLY A 117 9.57 12.81 4.30
CA GLY A 117 11.03 12.90 4.14
C GLY A 117 11.48 12.92 2.68
N GLU A 118 12.70 12.46 2.44
CA GLU A 118 13.31 12.40 1.11
C GLU A 118 12.74 11.24 0.30
N VAL A 119 12.33 11.50 -0.94
CA VAL A 119 11.93 10.46 -1.90
C VAL A 119 13.00 10.33 -2.97
N ARG A 120 13.65 9.16 -3.05
CA ARG A 120 14.69 8.86 -4.03
C ARG A 120 14.13 8.10 -5.22
N PRO A 121 14.69 8.36 -6.43
CA PRO A 121 14.31 7.58 -7.61
C PRO A 121 14.74 6.12 -7.46
N VAL A 122 13.97 5.23 -8.07
CA VAL A 122 14.30 3.81 -8.24
C VAL A 122 14.86 3.62 -9.65
N PRO A 123 16.08 3.09 -9.80
CA PRO A 123 16.65 2.84 -11.13
C PRO A 123 15.75 1.90 -11.96
N PRO A 124 15.47 2.19 -13.25
CA PRO A 124 14.57 1.37 -14.07
C PRO A 124 14.93 -0.12 -14.12
N HIS A 125 16.23 -0.46 -14.14
CA HIS A 125 16.70 -1.86 -14.14
C HIS A 125 16.45 -2.60 -12.81
N ARG A 126 16.02 -1.89 -11.76
CA ARG A 126 15.63 -2.44 -10.46
C ARG A 126 14.10 -2.54 -10.31
N MET A 127 13.35 -2.20 -11.37
CA MET A 127 11.89 -2.26 -11.38
C MET A 127 11.38 -3.29 -12.38
N ARG A 128 10.30 -3.94 -11.99
CA ARG A 128 9.42 -4.70 -12.86
C ARG A 128 8.06 -4.02 -12.86
N ALA A 129 7.72 -3.35 -13.96
CA ALA A 129 6.39 -2.82 -14.19
C ALA A 129 5.43 -3.99 -14.46
N TRP A 130 4.39 -4.09 -13.65
CA TRP A 130 3.39 -5.16 -13.74
C TRP A 130 2.19 -4.70 -14.59
N ARG A 131 1.67 -5.61 -15.41
CA ARG A 131 0.45 -5.44 -16.22
C ARG A 131 -0.62 -6.43 -15.81
N PRO A 132 -1.91 -6.08 -15.94
CA PRO A 132 -2.99 -7.01 -15.69
C PRO A 132 -2.81 -8.34 -16.42
N GLY A 133 -2.95 -9.45 -15.67
CA GLY A 133 -2.76 -10.81 -16.20
C GLY A 133 -1.34 -11.36 -16.12
N GLU A 134 -0.33 -10.56 -15.75
CA GLU A 134 1.02 -11.06 -15.50
C GLU A 134 1.14 -11.72 -14.12
N PRO A 135 2.07 -12.69 -13.96
CA PRO A 135 2.33 -13.29 -12.65
C PRO A 135 2.97 -12.29 -11.68
N GLY A 136 2.76 -12.50 -10.39
CA GLY A 136 3.41 -11.75 -9.32
C GLY A 136 4.91 -12.00 -9.19
N PRO A 137 5.54 -11.47 -8.14
CA PRO A 137 6.97 -11.62 -7.87
C PRO A 137 7.43 -13.07 -7.85
N TRP A 138 6.60 -13.95 -7.31
CA TRP A 138 6.81 -15.40 -7.26
C TRP A 138 5.47 -16.13 -7.27
N ARG A 139 5.52 -17.46 -7.54
CA ARG A 139 4.32 -18.29 -7.58
C ARG A 139 3.67 -18.38 -6.20
N GLY A 140 2.42 -17.95 -6.09
CA GLY A 140 1.66 -17.88 -4.83
C GLY A 140 1.52 -16.47 -4.25
N LEU A 141 2.15 -15.45 -4.85
CA LEU A 141 1.83 -14.06 -4.58
C LEU A 141 1.20 -13.44 -5.83
N ARG A 142 -0.11 -13.33 -5.83
CA ARG A 142 -0.90 -12.92 -6.99
C ARG A 142 -1.30 -11.45 -6.90
N PRO A 143 -0.79 -10.58 -7.78
CA PRO A 143 -1.25 -9.20 -7.89
C PRO A 143 -2.67 -9.16 -8.46
N LEU A 144 -3.48 -8.26 -7.90
CA LEU A 144 -4.87 -8.00 -8.29
C LEU A 144 -5.02 -6.51 -8.56
N PRO A 145 -5.52 -6.09 -9.73
CA PRO A 145 -5.88 -4.69 -9.93
C PRO A 145 -7.01 -4.31 -8.97
N THR A 146 -6.79 -3.28 -8.19
CA THR A 146 -7.76 -2.78 -7.20
C THR A 146 -7.92 -1.27 -7.31
N PRO A 147 -8.30 -0.75 -8.51
CA PRO A 147 -8.49 0.68 -8.72
C PRO A 147 -9.63 1.23 -7.89
N GLY A 148 -9.59 2.53 -7.60
CA GLY A 148 -10.61 3.24 -6.83
C GLY A 148 -10.02 4.34 -5.99
N HIS A 149 -9.13 4.00 -5.06
CA HIS A 149 -8.29 4.95 -4.34
C HIS A 149 -7.38 5.72 -5.31
N ILE A 150 -6.72 4.99 -6.19
CA ILE A 150 -5.99 5.50 -7.35
C ILE A 150 -6.04 4.46 -8.48
N ALA A 151 -5.89 4.90 -9.74
CA ALA A 151 -6.08 4.03 -10.91
C ALA A 151 -5.08 2.86 -10.98
N HIS A 152 -3.83 3.07 -10.56
CA HIS A 152 -2.75 2.07 -10.59
C HIS A 152 -2.59 1.29 -9.28
N HIS A 153 -3.64 1.22 -8.46
CA HIS A 153 -3.60 0.46 -7.22
C HIS A 153 -3.62 -1.06 -7.47
N LEU A 154 -2.77 -1.78 -6.76
CA LEU A 154 -2.71 -3.25 -6.70
C LEU A 154 -2.95 -3.71 -5.27
N ALA A 155 -3.61 -4.84 -5.10
CA ALA A 155 -3.51 -5.65 -3.90
C ALA A 155 -2.75 -6.93 -4.23
N TYR A 156 -2.19 -7.61 -3.23
CA TYR A 156 -1.46 -8.86 -3.41
C TYR A 156 -2.09 -9.97 -2.58
N LEU A 157 -2.65 -10.99 -3.24
CA LEU A 157 -3.11 -12.19 -2.55
C LEU A 157 -1.93 -13.11 -2.28
N HIS A 158 -1.63 -13.33 -1.01
CA HIS A 158 -0.72 -14.36 -0.53
C HIS A 158 -1.51 -15.68 -0.45
N GLU A 159 -1.43 -16.47 -1.54
CA GLU A 159 -2.23 -17.70 -1.70
C GLU A 159 -1.95 -18.77 -0.63
N PRO A 160 -0.70 -18.93 -0.10
CA PRO A 160 -0.42 -19.93 0.91
C PRO A 160 -1.23 -19.81 2.21
N ASP A 161 -1.65 -18.61 2.59
CA ASP A 161 -2.42 -18.37 3.82
C ASP A 161 -3.71 -17.57 3.62
N GLY A 162 -4.09 -17.34 2.36
CA GLY A 162 -5.32 -16.65 2.00
C GLY A 162 -5.40 -15.17 2.41
N THR A 163 -4.25 -14.53 2.69
CA THR A 163 -4.22 -13.11 3.10
C THR A 163 -4.12 -12.19 1.90
N LEU A 164 -5.00 -11.20 1.81
CA LEU A 164 -4.94 -10.11 0.85
C LEU A 164 -4.17 -8.94 1.46
N LEU A 165 -2.97 -8.62 0.97
CA LEU A 165 -2.26 -7.39 1.29
C LEU A 165 -2.89 -6.26 0.49
N ALA A 166 -3.79 -5.54 1.14
CA ALA A 166 -4.82 -4.75 0.48
C ALA A 166 -4.41 -3.30 0.19
N GLY A 167 -3.28 -2.84 0.73
CA GLY A 167 -2.96 -1.41 0.65
C GLY A 167 -4.14 -0.58 1.16
N ASP A 168 -4.60 0.33 0.33
CA ASP A 168 -5.73 1.23 0.61
C ASP A 168 -7.09 0.73 0.07
N ALA A 169 -7.08 -0.36 -0.73
CA ALA A 169 -8.30 -0.87 -1.35
C ALA A 169 -9.39 -1.27 -0.34
N MET A 170 -8.97 -1.77 0.83
CA MET A 170 -9.87 -2.14 1.95
C MET A 170 -9.96 -1.07 3.03
N GLY A 171 -9.38 0.12 2.78
CA GLY A 171 -9.48 1.28 3.65
C GLY A 171 -8.52 1.28 4.85
N ILE A 172 -8.70 2.28 5.69
CA ILE A 172 -7.93 2.54 6.91
C ILE A 172 -8.67 1.91 8.10
N VAL A 173 -7.95 1.20 8.96
CA VAL A 173 -8.50 0.64 10.22
C VAL A 173 -7.62 1.10 11.38
N LEU A 174 -8.07 2.08 12.13
CA LEU A 174 -7.31 2.66 13.24
C LEU A 174 -7.65 2.00 14.58
N GLY A 175 -7.03 0.86 14.83
CA GLY A 175 -7.17 0.11 16.09
C GLY A 175 -8.08 -1.11 16.00
N ASP A 176 -7.98 -1.97 17.02
CA ASP A 176 -8.74 -3.21 17.10
C ASP A 176 -10.25 -2.95 17.18
N GLY A 177 -11.00 -3.60 16.29
CA GLY A 177 -12.45 -3.42 16.23
C GLY A 177 -12.93 -2.12 15.62
N ALA A 178 -12.02 -1.20 15.25
CA ALA A 178 -12.38 0.05 14.59
C ALA A 178 -13.04 -0.20 13.24
N PRO A 179 -13.99 0.64 12.84
CA PRO A 179 -14.60 0.54 11.51
C PRO A 179 -13.60 0.93 10.42
N THR A 180 -13.79 0.36 9.24
CA THR A 180 -13.00 0.69 8.05
C THR A 180 -13.40 2.06 7.48
N HIS A 181 -12.43 2.91 7.14
CA HIS A 181 -12.63 4.22 6.53
C HIS A 181 -11.96 4.31 5.15
N PRO A 182 -12.63 4.77 4.10
CA PRO A 182 -12.02 4.94 2.80
C PRO A 182 -11.05 6.14 2.80
N PRO A 183 -9.75 5.95 2.46
CA PRO A 183 -8.85 7.06 2.17
C PRO A 183 -9.18 7.67 0.80
N THR A 184 -9.60 8.92 0.77
CA THR A 184 -10.13 9.56 -0.45
C THR A 184 -9.37 10.84 -0.83
N PRO A 185 -8.05 10.77 -1.08
CA PRO A 185 -7.29 11.95 -1.50
C PRO A 185 -7.69 12.38 -2.92
N PRO A 186 -8.17 13.63 -3.11
CA PRO A 186 -8.46 14.13 -4.44
C PRO A 186 -7.14 14.37 -5.22
N PRO A 187 -7.17 14.37 -6.56
CA PRO A 187 -8.31 14.16 -7.46
C PRO A 187 -8.47 12.72 -7.96
N ALA A 188 -7.67 11.77 -7.50
CA ALA A 188 -7.47 10.47 -8.14
C ALA A 188 -8.56 9.41 -7.83
N VAL A 189 -9.48 9.73 -6.92
CA VAL A 189 -10.50 8.78 -6.45
C VAL A 189 -11.57 8.53 -7.50
N ASP A 190 -11.83 7.24 -7.81
CA ASP A 190 -12.94 6.78 -8.63
C ASP A 190 -13.84 5.82 -7.83
N LEU A 191 -14.97 6.34 -7.35
CA LEU A 191 -15.91 5.57 -6.51
C LEU A 191 -16.49 4.36 -7.25
N ARG A 192 -16.74 4.48 -8.57
CA ARG A 192 -17.28 3.37 -9.37
C ARG A 192 -16.26 2.27 -9.59
N ALA A 193 -14.99 2.64 -9.80
CA ALA A 193 -13.91 1.68 -9.86
C ALA A 193 -13.73 0.98 -8.50
N TRP A 194 -13.85 1.72 -7.40
CA TRP A 194 -13.72 1.16 -6.06
C TRP A 194 -14.84 0.17 -5.74
N GLU A 195 -16.08 0.46 -6.12
CA GLU A 195 -17.19 -0.49 -5.96
C GLU A 195 -16.90 -1.82 -6.70
N ARG A 196 -16.38 -1.77 -7.94
CA ARG A 196 -15.97 -2.97 -8.67
C ARG A 196 -14.82 -3.70 -7.96
N THR A 197 -13.85 -2.98 -7.45
CA THR A 197 -12.76 -3.54 -6.65
C THR A 197 -13.29 -4.31 -5.44
N LEU A 198 -14.28 -3.78 -4.73
CA LEU A 198 -14.90 -4.46 -3.59
C LEU A 198 -15.65 -5.74 -4.01
N ASP A 199 -16.29 -5.74 -5.19
CA ASP A 199 -16.91 -6.96 -5.77
C ASP A 199 -15.82 -8.01 -6.10
N GLU A 200 -14.71 -7.61 -6.71
CA GLU A 200 -13.58 -8.50 -7.01
C GLU A 200 -12.94 -9.08 -5.74
N VAL A 201 -12.78 -8.29 -4.68
CA VAL A 201 -12.28 -8.78 -3.39
C VAL A 201 -13.21 -9.88 -2.84
N LEU A 202 -14.54 -9.68 -2.90
CA LEU A 202 -15.49 -10.70 -2.48
C LEU A 202 -15.43 -11.95 -3.36
N ALA A 203 -15.24 -11.79 -4.68
CA ALA A 203 -15.14 -12.91 -5.61
C ALA A 203 -13.86 -13.73 -5.41
N VAL A 204 -12.75 -13.06 -5.08
CA VAL A 204 -11.46 -13.70 -4.71
C VAL A 204 -11.60 -14.46 -3.39
N GLY A 205 -12.38 -13.95 -2.46
CA GLY A 205 -12.69 -14.59 -1.17
C GLY A 205 -11.50 -14.79 -0.25
N PRO A 206 -10.67 -13.76 0.01
CA PRO A 206 -9.55 -13.90 0.94
C PRO A 206 -10.07 -14.19 2.36
N GLU A 207 -9.33 -14.99 3.13
CA GLU A 207 -9.68 -15.30 4.52
C GLU A 207 -9.57 -14.08 5.44
N ARG A 208 -8.58 -13.22 5.13
CA ARG A 208 -8.28 -11.98 5.86
C ARG A 208 -7.55 -11.00 4.95
N PHE A 209 -7.42 -9.76 5.39
CA PHE A 209 -6.61 -8.78 4.69
C PHE A 209 -5.65 -8.05 5.63
N GLY A 210 -4.49 -7.69 5.11
CA GLY A 210 -3.53 -6.79 5.73
C GLY A 210 -3.73 -5.39 5.18
N ALA A 211 -4.06 -4.44 6.05
CA ALA A 211 -4.18 -3.02 5.73
C ALA A 211 -2.86 -2.32 5.99
N THR A 212 -2.39 -1.48 5.07
CA THR A 212 -1.22 -0.62 5.34
C THR A 212 -1.53 0.34 6.50
N HIS A 213 -2.79 0.76 6.68
CA HIS A 213 -3.30 1.55 7.80
C HIS A 213 -4.31 0.80 8.70
N PHE A 214 -4.02 -0.10 9.49
CA PHE A 214 -2.95 -0.89 10.06
C PHE A 214 -3.48 -2.31 10.38
N GLY A 215 -2.61 -3.31 10.32
CA GLY A 215 -2.86 -4.64 10.89
C GLY A 215 -3.59 -5.63 9.97
N VAL A 216 -3.80 -6.84 10.50
CA VAL A 216 -4.46 -7.94 9.78
C VAL A 216 -5.87 -8.16 10.31
N HIS A 217 -6.85 -8.14 9.44
CA HIS A 217 -8.27 -8.17 9.80
C HIS A 217 -8.99 -9.33 9.11
N GLY A 218 -9.85 -10.01 9.87
CA GLY A 218 -10.84 -10.96 9.36
C GLY A 218 -12.15 -10.27 8.96
N ASP A 219 -13.23 -11.07 8.81
CA ASP A 219 -14.56 -10.61 8.40
C ASP A 219 -14.52 -9.73 7.14
N VAL A 220 -13.82 -10.21 6.12
CA VAL A 220 -13.70 -9.48 4.84
C VAL A 220 -15.07 -9.05 4.29
N PRO A 221 -16.13 -9.89 4.28
CA PRO A 221 -17.45 -9.46 3.82
C PRO A 221 -18.05 -8.32 4.65
N GLY A 222 -17.88 -8.34 5.98
CA GLY A 222 -18.34 -7.25 6.85
C GLY A 222 -17.59 -5.95 6.58
N ARG A 223 -16.27 -6.03 6.38
CA ARG A 223 -15.43 -4.87 6.05
C ARG A 223 -15.77 -4.28 4.68
N VAL A 224 -16.04 -5.12 3.67
CA VAL A 224 -16.51 -4.67 2.37
C VAL A 224 -17.85 -3.91 2.50
N ARG A 225 -18.81 -4.41 3.29
CA ARG A 225 -20.07 -3.69 3.54
C ARG A 225 -19.81 -2.32 4.16
N GLN A 226 -18.96 -2.24 5.19
CA GLN A 226 -18.59 -0.97 5.83
C GLN A 226 -17.98 0.02 4.84
N MET A 227 -17.07 -0.46 3.98
CA MET A 227 -16.47 0.37 2.93
C MET A 227 -17.51 0.93 1.98
N ARG A 228 -18.43 0.10 1.46
CA ARG A 228 -19.52 0.54 0.59
C ARG A 228 -20.41 1.60 1.22
N GLU A 229 -20.86 1.34 2.43
CA GLU A 229 -21.72 2.30 3.17
C GLU A 229 -21.05 3.66 3.31
N ARG A 230 -19.74 3.68 3.61
CA ARG A 230 -18.98 4.91 3.79
C ARG A 230 -18.67 5.62 2.47
N LEU A 231 -18.33 4.90 1.41
CA LEU A 231 -18.14 5.47 0.07
C LEU A 231 -19.44 6.11 -0.43
N GLN A 232 -20.59 5.43 -0.26
CA GLN A 232 -21.89 5.96 -0.62
C GLN A 232 -22.30 7.17 0.23
N ASP A 233 -22.01 7.15 1.55
CA ASP A 233 -22.25 8.30 2.41
C ASP A 233 -21.39 9.50 1.99
N LEU A 234 -20.11 9.27 1.69
CA LEU A 234 -19.22 10.31 1.19
C LEU A 234 -19.75 10.91 -0.12
N GLU A 235 -20.15 10.06 -1.08
CA GLU A 235 -20.71 10.52 -2.34
C GLU A 235 -21.96 11.41 -2.11
N ARG A 236 -22.89 10.97 -1.24
CA ARG A 236 -24.09 11.76 -0.92
C ARG A 236 -23.71 13.13 -0.32
N ARG A 237 -22.77 13.17 0.62
CA ARG A 237 -22.34 14.44 1.26
C ARG A 237 -21.67 15.38 0.26
N VAL A 238 -20.77 14.87 -0.57
CA VAL A 238 -20.11 15.70 -1.59
C VAL A 238 -21.12 16.23 -2.60
N ARG A 239 -22.06 15.39 -3.07
CA ARG A 239 -23.13 15.85 -3.99
C ARG A 239 -24.02 16.90 -3.36
N ALA A 240 -24.36 16.75 -2.08
CA ALA A 240 -25.18 17.74 -1.36
C ALA A 240 -24.44 19.07 -1.19
N ALA A 241 -23.15 19.05 -0.81
CA ALA A 241 -22.34 20.25 -0.67
C ALA A 241 -22.19 21.00 -2.02
N VAL A 242 -21.86 20.28 -3.09
CA VAL A 242 -21.78 20.87 -4.44
C VAL A 242 -23.12 21.46 -4.90
N ALA A 243 -24.26 20.79 -4.62
CA ALA A 243 -25.58 21.32 -4.96
C ALA A 243 -26.00 22.50 -4.09
N GLY A 244 -25.51 22.60 -2.86
CA GLY A 244 -25.74 23.73 -1.93
C GLY A 244 -24.90 24.96 -2.20
N GLY A 245 -23.88 24.88 -3.05
CA GLY A 245 -23.01 26.00 -3.42
C GLY A 245 -21.92 26.28 -2.38
N ASP A 246 -21.57 25.29 -1.51
CA ASP A 246 -20.46 25.34 -0.54
C ASP A 246 -19.14 24.82 -1.15
#